data_201f8c9fa29a7f64dfcc39773bb83b5a
#
_entry.id   201f8c9fa29a7f64dfcc39773bb83b5a
#
_cell.length_a   1.000
_cell.length_b   1.000
_cell.length_c   1.000
_cell.angle_alpha   90.00
_cell.angle_beta   90.00
_cell.angle_gamma   90.00
#
_symmetry.space_group_name_H-M   'P 1'
#
loop_
_entity.id
_entity.type
_entity.pdbx_description
1 polymer ?
#
loop_
_entity_poly.entity_id
_entity_poly.type
_entity_poly.pdbx_seq_one_letter_code
_entity_poly.pdbx_strand_id
1 'polypeptide(L)'
;MTDIPNIQLDTSGNTILPAPDLEVDVREVFGIDIDMKVPAFSQADERVPDIDPTYVFDPDTTLAILAGFAFNRRVMVQGYHGTGKSTHIEQVAARLKWPCIRINLDAHISRIDLIGRDAIVLRDGLQVTEFREGLL
;
A
#
# COMPACT_ATOMS: atom_id res chain seq x y z
N MET A 1 -2.27 -14.21 -20.20
CA MET A 1 -2.70 -15.05 -19.09
C MET A 1 -2.16 -14.43 -17.81
N THR A 2 -3.00 -13.79 -17.06
CA THR A 2 -2.60 -13.24 -15.77
C THR A 2 -2.49 -14.40 -14.78
N ASP A 3 -1.26 -14.73 -14.40
CA ASP A 3 -1.06 -15.60 -13.25
C ASP A 3 -1.64 -14.91 -12.02
N ILE A 4 -2.75 -15.43 -11.54
CA ILE A 4 -3.28 -15.07 -10.25
C ILE A 4 -2.20 -15.51 -9.25
N PRO A 5 -1.57 -14.57 -8.51
CA PRO A 5 -0.57 -14.96 -7.52
C PRO A 5 -1.22 -15.98 -6.58
N ASN A 6 -0.48 -17.04 -6.28
CA ASN A 6 -0.91 -18.05 -5.33
C ASN A 6 -1.31 -17.37 -4.03
N ILE A 7 -2.60 -17.19 -3.84
CA ILE A 7 -3.15 -16.62 -2.61
C ILE A 7 -2.89 -17.66 -1.53
N GLN A 8 -1.91 -17.39 -0.69
CA GLN A 8 -1.69 -18.21 0.49
C GLN A 8 -2.68 -17.77 1.57
N LEU A 9 -3.40 -18.72 2.11
CA LEU A 9 -4.30 -18.50 3.24
C LEU A 9 -3.61 -18.99 4.51
N ASP A 10 -3.80 -18.27 5.59
CA ASP A 10 -3.40 -18.73 6.91
C ASP A 10 -4.32 -19.86 7.39
N THR A 11 -4.04 -20.43 8.56
CA THR A 11 -4.83 -21.50 9.16
C THR A 11 -6.27 -21.10 9.49
N SER A 12 -6.57 -19.79 9.48
CA SER A 12 -7.90 -19.23 9.73
C SER A 12 -8.64 -18.86 8.44
N GLY A 13 -8.02 -19.09 7.27
CA GLY A 13 -8.60 -18.78 5.96
C GLY A 13 -8.43 -17.33 5.52
N ASN A 14 -7.59 -16.54 6.21
CA ASN A 14 -7.30 -15.16 5.82
C ASN A 14 -6.21 -15.13 4.75
N THR A 15 -6.29 -14.17 3.86
CA THR A 15 -5.27 -13.95 2.84
C THR A 15 -3.96 -13.49 3.49
N ILE A 16 -2.90 -14.26 3.28
CA ILE A 16 -1.54 -13.83 3.64
C ILE A 16 -1.03 -12.95 2.52
N LEU A 17 -0.76 -11.68 2.81
CA LEU A 17 -0.09 -10.81 1.86
C LEU A 17 1.34 -11.30 1.63
N PRO A 18 1.80 -11.39 0.38
CA PRO A 18 3.16 -11.77 0.10
C PRO A 18 4.14 -10.78 0.72
N ALA A 19 5.23 -11.29 1.27
CA ALA A 19 6.32 -10.45 1.75
C ALA A 19 7.15 -9.91 0.57
N PRO A 20 7.81 -8.75 0.72
CA PRO A 20 8.76 -8.27 -0.27
C PRO A 20 9.81 -9.33 -0.58
N ASP A 21 10.07 -9.57 -1.86
CA ASP A 21 10.92 -10.66 -2.35
C ASP A 21 12.27 -10.15 -2.88
N LEU A 22 12.49 -8.83 -2.91
CA LEU A 22 13.79 -8.26 -3.27
C LEU A 22 14.07 -6.96 -2.52
N GLU A 23 15.33 -6.55 -2.58
CA GLU A 23 15.79 -5.23 -2.13
C GLU A 23 16.35 -4.46 -3.31
N VAL A 24 16.03 -3.17 -3.36
CA VAL A 24 16.52 -2.25 -4.39
C VAL A 24 17.37 -1.15 -3.78
N ASP A 25 18.36 -0.71 -4.53
CA ASP A 25 19.21 0.41 -4.13
C ASP A 25 18.48 1.75 -4.42
N VAL A 26 18.42 2.60 -3.40
CA VAL A 26 17.76 3.90 -3.48
C VAL A 26 18.41 4.80 -4.54
N ARG A 27 19.73 4.72 -4.67
CA ARG A 27 20.47 5.49 -5.67
C ARG A 27 20.06 5.12 -7.09
N GLU A 28 19.88 3.84 -7.36
CA GLU A 28 19.53 3.35 -8.70
C GLU A 28 18.08 3.68 -9.07
N VAL A 29 17.15 3.55 -8.11
CA VAL A 29 15.70 3.71 -8.37
C VAL A 29 15.26 5.17 -8.31
N PHE A 30 15.77 5.94 -7.35
CA PHE A 30 15.32 7.31 -7.09
C PHE A 30 16.34 8.38 -7.44
N GLY A 31 17.56 8.01 -7.80
CA GLY A 31 18.63 8.94 -8.13
C GLY A 31 19.15 9.75 -6.93
N ILE A 32 18.90 9.30 -5.70
CA ILE A 32 19.36 9.95 -4.48
C ILE A 32 20.68 9.32 -4.06
N ASP A 33 21.72 10.11 -3.90
CA ASP A 33 23.06 9.63 -3.56
C ASP A 33 23.18 9.24 -2.08
N ILE A 34 22.60 8.10 -1.76
CA ILE A 34 22.66 7.48 -0.44
C ILE A 34 22.87 5.97 -0.56
N ASP A 35 23.70 5.42 0.31
CA ASP A 35 23.86 3.97 0.42
C ASP A 35 22.75 3.38 1.30
N MET A 36 21.61 3.14 0.69
CA MET A 36 20.43 2.60 1.35
C MET A 36 19.72 1.61 0.43
N LYS A 37 19.33 0.49 0.99
CA LYS A 37 18.47 -0.49 0.32
C LYS A 37 17.10 -0.53 0.98
N VAL A 38 16.08 -0.71 0.16
CA VAL A 38 14.69 -0.78 0.61
C VAL A 38 14.01 -2.03 0.05
N PRO A 39 13.09 -2.63 0.82
CA PRO A 39 12.35 -3.79 0.34
C PRO A 39 11.41 -3.39 -0.80
N ALA A 40 11.31 -4.27 -1.77
CA ALA A 40 10.46 -4.08 -2.95
C ALA A 40 9.87 -5.42 -3.41
N PHE A 41 8.95 -5.35 -4.35
CA PHE A 41 8.38 -6.54 -4.99
C PHE A 41 8.90 -6.65 -6.43
N SER A 42 9.17 -7.87 -6.86
CA SER A 42 9.57 -8.15 -8.24
C SER A 42 8.40 -8.01 -9.22
N GLN A 43 7.18 -8.27 -8.75
CA GLN A 43 5.97 -8.18 -9.55
C GLN A 43 4.98 -7.21 -8.91
N ALA A 44 4.36 -6.37 -9.74
CA ALA A 44 3.28 -5.48 -9.34
C ALA A 44 1.95 -6.23 -9.35
N ASP A 45 1.12 -6.01 -8.35
CA ASP A 45 -0.29 -6.39 -8.40
C ASP A 45 -1.17 -5.21 -8.88
N GLU A 46 -2.48 -5.44 -8.98
CA GLU A 46 -3.43 -4.43 -9.45
C GLU A 46 -3.53 -3.18 -8.57
N ARG A 47 -3.07 -3.25 -7.32
CA ARG A 47 -3.09 -2.13 -6.35
C ARG A 47 -1.84 -1.26 -6.43
N VAL A 48 -0.88 -1.62 -7.24
CA VAL A 48 0.32 -0.81 -7.44
C VAL A 48 0.00 0.36 -8.37
N PRO A 49 0.25 1.61 -7.96
CA PRO A 49 0.00 2.77 -8.80
C PRO A 49 0.84 2.76 -10.07
N ASP A 50 0.36 3.44 -11.10
CA ASP A 50 1.11 3.62 -12.34
C ASP A 50 2.32 4.53 -12.13
N ILE A 51 3.41 4.22 -12.80
CA ILE A 51 4.62 5.04 -12.76
C ILE A 51 4.43 6.26 -13.65
N ASP A 52 4.61 7.45 -13.07
CA ASP A 52 4.76 8.69 -13.81
C ASP A 52 6.26 8.94 -14.08
N PRO A 53 6.72 8.79 -15.33
CA PRO A 53 8.14 8.96 -15.66
C PRO A 53 8.61 10.41 -15.56
N THR A 54 7.69 11.36 -15.50
CA THR A 54 7.99 12.80 -15.39
C THR A 54 8.06 13.30 -13.96
N TYR A 55 7.70 12.45 -12.99
CA TYR A 55 7.68 12.84 -11.59
C TYR A 55 9.09 13.07 -11.05
N VAL A 56 9.30 14.22 -10.42
CA VAL A 56 10.56 14.59 -9.78
C VAL A 56 10.45 14.44 -8.28
N PHE A 57 11.29 13.57 -7.71
CA PHE A 57 11.30 13.31 -6.29
C PHE A 57 12.05 14.38 -5.51
N ASP A 58 11.44 14.91 -4.44
CA ASP A 58 12.14 15.69 -3.42
C ASP A 58 12.97 14.73 -2.55
N PRO A 59 14.31 14.90 -2.47
CA PRO A 59 15.17 13.91 -1.80
C PRO A 59 14.82 13.69 -0.33
N ASP A 60 14.61 14.75 0.43
CA ASP A 60 14.37 14.65 1.87
C ASP A 60 13.07 13.95 2.20
N THR A 61 11.99 14.32 1.52
CA THR A 61 10.68 13.70 1.69
C THR A 61 10.71 12.24 1.23
N THR A 62 11.38 11.96 0.12
CA THR A 62 11.54 10.60 -0.41
C THR A 62 12.27 9.71 0.59
N LEU A 63 13.37 10.18 1.17
CA LEU A 63 14.12 9.43 2.17
C LEU A 63 13.31 9.14 3.43
N ALA A 64 12.49 10.08 3.88
CA ALA A 64 11.60 9.86 5.01
C ALA A 64 10.56 8.76 4.73
N ILE A 65 9.97 8.77 3.53
CA ILE A 65 9.02 7.73 3.11
C ILE A 65 9.73 6.37 2.99
N LEU A 66 10.91 6.33 2.36
CA LEU A 66 11.69 5.10 2.20
C LEU A 66 12.15 4.51 3.54
N ALA A 67 12.48 5.34 4.51
CA ALA A 67 12.76 4.88 5.87
C ALA A 67 11.55 4.17 6.51
N GLY A 68 10.34 4.63 6.22
CA GLY A 68 9.11 3.95 6.61
C GLY A 68 9.03 2.53 6.04
N PHE A 69 9.33 2.35 4.75
CA PHE A 69 9.38 1.03 4.12
C PHE A 69 10.49 0.16 4.68
N ALA A 70 11.70 0.70 4.81
CA ALA A 70 12.87 -0.06 5.25
C ALA A 70 12.76 -0.57 6.69
N PHE A 71 12.17 0.23 7.58
CA PHE A 71 12.08 -0.08 9.01
C PHE A 71 10.67 -0.45 9.47
N ASN A 72 9.74 -0.64 8.55
CA ASN A 72 8.33 -0.93 8.83
C ASN A 72 7.72 0.08 9.84
N ARG A 73 7.90 1.36 9.56
CA ARG A 73 7.42 2.46 10.41
C ARG A 73 6.34 3.25 9.72
N ARG A 74 5.43 3.78 10.52
CA ARG A 74 4.42 4.73 10.04
C ARG A 74 5.08 6.06 9.73
N VAL A 75 4.71 6.65 8.59
CA VAL A 75 5.24 7.94 8.16
C VAL A 75 4.08 8.93 8.03
N MET A 76 4.27 10.13 8.56
CA MET A 76 3.34 11.24 8.39
C MET A 76 4.00 12.32 7.52
N VAL A 77 3.41 12.58 6.37
CA VAL A 77 3.85 13.67 5.48
C VAL A 77 2.91 14.86 5.65
N GLN A 78 3.43 15.96 6.15
CA GLN A 78 2.67 17.19 6.36
C GLN A 78 3.04 18.24 5.30
N GLY A 79 2.08 19.04 4.92
CA GLY A 79 2.27 20.14 3.98
C GLY A 79 0.94 20.78 3.61
N TYR A 80 1.00 21.94 2.98
CA TYR A 80 -0.18 22.62 2.51
C TYR A 80 -0.93 21.82 1.45
N HIS A 81 -2.21 22.11 1.29
CA HIS A 81 -3.02 21.52 0.25
C HIS A 81 -2.44 21.82 -1.14
N GLY A 82 -2.41 20.81 -2.02
CA GLY A 82 -1.86 20.95 -3.38
C GLY A 82 -0.34 20.85 -3.51
N THR A 83 0.39 20.45 -2.45
CA THR A 83 1.85 20.23 -2.51
C THR A 83 2.27 18.86 -3.06
N GLY A 84 1.31 18.00 -3.46
CA GLY A 84 1.61 16.71 -4.05
C GLY A 84 1.98 15.60 -3.07
N LYS A 85 1.61 15.71 -1.80
CA LYS A 85 1.93 14.70 -0.76
C LYS A 85 1.48 13.29 -1.12
N SER A 86 0.23 13.13 -1.50
CA SER A 86 -0.33 11.82 -1.86
C SER A 86 0.31 11.25 -3.13
N THR A 87 0.55 12.09 -4.13
CA THR A 87 1.23 11.71 -5.37
C THR A 87 2.66 11.24 -5.09
N HIS A 88 3.36 11.88 -4.17
CA HIS A 88 4.71 11.49 -3.77
C HIS A 88 4.72 10.07 -3.20
N ILE A 89 3.83 9.77 -2.28
CA ILE A 89 3.70 8.43 -1.67
C ILE A 89 3.33 7.39 -2.73
N GLU A 90 2.38 7.70 -3.61
CA GLU A 90 1.98 6.82 -4.71
C GLU A 90 3.13 6.54 -5.67
N GLN A 91 3.94 7.53 -6.03
CA GLN A 91 5.07 7.35 -6.93
C GLN A 91 6.23 6.57 -6.29
N VAL A 92 6.46 6.72 -4.99
CA VAL A 92 7.42 5.86 -4.26
C VAL A 92 6.92 4.42 -4.27
N ALA A 93 5.66 4.18 -3.95
CA ALA A 93 5.07 2.84 -3.98
C ALA A 93 5.13 2.22 -5.38
N ALA A 94 4.84 2.99 -6.42
CA ALA A 94 4.90 2.53 -7.82
C ALA A 94 6.31 2.04 -8.20
N ARG A 95 7.37 2.79 -7.83
CA ARG A 95 8.75 2.43 -8.12
C ARG A 95 9.21 1.15 -7.41
N LEU A 96 8.68 0.90 -6.22
CA LEU A 96 8.99 -0.28 -5.41
C LEU A 96 8.01 -1.44 -5.66
N LYS A 97 7.01 -1.24 -6.52
CA LYS A 97 5.90 -2.16 -6.78
C LYS A 97 5.14 -2.57 -5.52
N TRP A 98 5.04 -1.65 -4.56
CA TRP A 98 4.25 -1.84 -3.36
C TRP A 98 2.78 -1.55 -3.63
N PRO A 99 1.87 -2.42 -3.17
CA PRO A 99 0.44 -2.12 -3.17
C PRO A 99 0.15 -0.84 -2.38
N CYS A 100 -0.61 0.07 -2.97
CA CYS A 100 -0.96 1.34 -2.34
C CYS A 100 -2.46 1.58 -2.46
N ILE A 101 -3.13 1.63 -1.33
CA ILE A 101 -4.56 1.94 -1.26
C ILE A 101 -4.72 3.33 -0.68
N ARG A 102 -5.32 4.22 -1.47
CA ARG A 102 -5.59 5.59 -1.04
C ARG A 102 -6.98 5.69 -0.41
N ILE A 103 -7.02 6.21 0.81
CA ILE A 103 -8.26 6.49 1.53
C ILE A 103 -8.30 7.96 1.86
N ASN A 104 -9.31 8.66 1.38
CA ASN A 104 -9.55 10.06 1.74
C ASN A 104 -10.44 10.09 2.98
N LEU A 105 -9.90 10.58 4.08
CA LEU A 105 -10.65 10.74 5.32
C LEU A 105 -11.35 12.10 5.31
N ASP A 106 -12.66 12.06 5.13
CA ASP A 106 -13.54 13.24 5.20
C ASP A 106 -14.60 13.06 6.30
N ALA A 107 -15.50 14.03 6.42
CA ALA A 107 -16.55 14.00 7.42
C ALA A 107 -17.58 12.87 7.22
N HIS A 108 -17.57 12.21 6.07
CA HIS A 108 -18.50 11.13 5.72
C HIS A 108 -17.93 9.73 6.03
N ILE A 109 -16.61 9.62 6.26
CA ILE A 109 -15.97 8.35 6.59
C ILE A 109 -16.12 8.07 8.08
N SER A 110 -16.81 7.00 8.41
CA SER A 110 -17.02 6.54 9.78
C SER A 110 -16.06 5.41 10.16
N ARG A 111 -16.03 5.08 11.46
CA ARG A 111 -15.31 3.92 11.96
C ARG A 111 -15.74 2.62 11.28
N ILE A 112 -17.02 2.47 10.99
CA ILE A 112 -17.58 1.29 10.32
C ILE A 112 -17.00 1.15 8.90
N ASP A 113 -16.83 2.26 8.19
CA ASP A 113 -16.26 2.25 6.84
C ASP A 113 -14.79 1.85 6.83
N LEU A 114 -14.04 2.20 7.89
CA LEU A 114 -12.63 1.87 8.01
C LEU A 114 -12.38 0.43 8.48
N ILE A 115 -13.05 0.02 9.54
CA ILE A 115 -12.77 -1.27 10.20
C ILE A 115 -13.62 -2.39 9.61
N GLY A 116 -14.89 -2.09 9.31
CA GLY A 116 -15.85 -3.07 8.89
C GLY A 116 -16.98 -3.28 9.89
N ARG A 117 -17.87 -4.16 9.57
CA ARG A 117 -19.07 -4.45 10.37
C ARG A 117 -19.54 -5.89 10.21
N ASP A 118 -20.30 -6.33 11.18
CA ASP A 118 -21.05 -7.56 11.05
C ASP A 118 -22.23 -7.35 10.08
N ALA A 119 -22.41 -8.28 9.17
CA ALA A 119 -23.51 -8.29 8.23
C ALA A 119 -24.22 -9.64 8.29
N ILE A 120 -25.57 -9.61 8.18
CA ILE A 120 -26.36 -10.82 8.09
C ILE A 120 -26.46 -11.21 6.62
N VAL A 121 -25.97 -12.40 6.28
CA VAL A 121 -26.01 -12.95 4.93
C VAL A 121 -26.76 -14.26 4.91
N LEU A 122 -27.40 -14.58 3.78
CA LEU A 122 -28.04 -15.88 3.56
C LEU A 122 -27.05 -16.83 2.93
N ARG A 123 -26.76 -17.94 3.61
CA ARG A 123 -26.00 -19.06 3.08
C ARG A 123 -26.81 -20.34 3.24
N ASP A 124 -27.02 -21.06 2.14
CA ASP A 124 -27.80 -22.32 2.11
C ASP A 124 -29.19 -22.18 2.74
N GLY A 125 -29.85 -21.01 2.59
CA GLY A 125 -31.14 -20.72 3.15
C GLY A 125 -31.16 -20.38 4.65
N LEU A 126 -29.98 -20.32 5.30
CA LEU A 126 -29.82 -19.95 6.70
C LEU A 126 -29.25 -18.55 6.82
N GLN A 127 -29.72 -17.80 7.83
CA GLN A 127 -29.14 -16.50 8.18
C GLN A 127 -27.85 -16.73 8.98
N VAL A 128 -26.75 -16.19 8.49
CA VAL A 128 -25.44 -16.26 9.14
C VAL A 128 -24.91 -14.85 9.33
N THR A 129 -24.35 -14.57 10.51
CA THR A 129 -23.63 -13.33 10.75
C THR A 129 -22.20 -13.47 10.24
N GLU A 130 -21.81 -12.59 9.36
CA GLU A 130 -20.48 -12.57 8.75
C GLU A 130 -19.88 -11.17 8.92
N PHE A 131 -18.61 -11.11 9.33
CA PHE A 131 -17.89 -9.85 9.39
C PHE A 131 -17.46 -9.43 7.99
N ARG A 132 -17.82 -8.21 7.61
CA ARG A 132 -17.36 -7.58 6.36
C ARG A 132 -16.30 -6.55 6.68
N GLU A 133 -15.11 -6.75 6.14
CA GLU A 133 -14.00 -5.83 6.27
C GLU A 133 -14.30 -4.46 5.67
N GLY A 134 -13.73 -3.41 6.29
CA GLY A 134 -13.77 -2.06 5.78
C GLY A 134 -12.59 -1.76 4.84
N LEU A 135 -12.18 -0.49 4.81
CA LEU A 135 -11.11 0.01 3.93
C LEU A 135 -9.69 -0.22 4.46
N LEU A 136 -9.54 -0.51 5.77
CA LEU A 136 -8.23 -0.76 6.38
C LEU A 136 -7.78 -2.21 6.23
#